data_20f3031ea5734a23ebb1a87bbfb32478
#
_entry.id   20f3031ea5734a23ebb1a87bbfb32478
#
_cell.length_a   1.000
_cell.length_b   1.000
_cell.length_c   1.000
_cell.angle_alpha   90.00
_cell.angle_beta   90.00
_cell.angle_gamma   90.00
#
_symmetry.space_group_name_H-M   'P 1'
#
loop_
_entity.id
_entity.type
_entity.pdbx_description
1 polymer ?
#
loop_
_entity_poly.entity_id
_entity_poly.type
_entity_poly.pdbx_seq_one_letter_code
_entity_poly.pdbx_strand_id
1 'polypeptide(L)'
;MKNYLAIDQGTTSSRSILFNSKLEKIHDSQKEYDLSYPDDGWVELNPDDVLMTVKETLQNVLNKCAEIEACGITNQRETTIVWSKETGKPIYPAIIWQDRRTSDLCNALKRAGHEAMVQEKTGLVIDSYFSATKLKWILDNVPNAREQAVSGKLLFGTVDSCLLYTSDAADEG
;
A
#
# COMPACT_ATOMS: atom_id res chain seq x y z
N MET A 1 4.83 31.44 -6.18
CA MET A 1 3.43 31.12 -5.80
C MET A 1 3.47 29.76 -5.09
N LYS A 2 2.77 29.61 -3.97
CA LYS A 2 2.70 28.35 -3.25
C LYS A 2 1.91 27.33 -4.04
N ASN A 3 2.46 26.14 -4.24
CA ASN A 3 1.80 25.03 -4.90
C ASN A 3 1.73 23.84 -3.95
N TYR A 4 0.73 23.01 -4.15
CA TYR A 4 0.47 21.80 -3.36
C TYR A 4 0.44 20.60 -4.29
N LEU A 5 1.03 19.52 -3.85
CA LEU A 5 1.07 18.26 -4.57
C LEU A 5 0.19 17.23 -3.89
N ALA A 6 -0.61 16.51 -4.67
CA ALA A 6 -1.31 15.31 -4.19
C ALA A 6 -0.83 14.10 -5.00
N ILE A 7 -0.52 13.01 -4.28
CA ILE A 7 -0.24 11.70 -4.85
C ILE A 7 -1.44 10.81 -4.53
N ASP A 8 -2.13 10.35 -5.56
CA ASP A 8 -3.26 9.42 -5.44
C ASP A 8 -2.85 8.07 -6.01
N GLN A 9 -2.61 7.13 -5.12
CA GLN A 9 -2.25 5.77 -5.45
C GLN A 9 -3.50 4.90 -5.44
N GLY A 10 -4.16 4.77 -6.60
CA GLY A 10 -5.36 3.95 -6.79
C GLY A 10 -5.07 2.47 -6.96
N THR A 11 -6.11 1.67 -7.24
CA THR A 11 -5.97 0.21 -7.39
C THR A 11 -5.25 -0.21 -8.69
N THR A 12 -5.40 0.57 -9.75
CA THR A 12 -4.88 0.24 -11.09
C THR A 12 -3.99 1.33 -11.68
N SER A 13 -3.76 2.42 -10.95
CA SER A 13 -2.94 3.54 -11.44
C SER A 13 -2.42 4.40 -10.30
N SER A 14 -1.30 5.05 -10.54
CA SER A 14 -0.78 6.16 -9.73
C SER A 14 -1.07 7.48 -10.41
N ARG A 15 -1.41 8.51 -9.65
CA ARG A 15 -1.69 9.84 -10.16
C ARG A 15 -1.02 10.89 -9.27
N SER A 16 -0.36 11.86 -9.90
CA SER A 16 0.18 13.04 -9.23
C SER A 16 -0.56 14.27 -9.73
N ILE A 17 -1.00 15.15 -8.82
CA ILE A 17 -1.82 16.32 -9.14
C ILE A 17 -1.19 17.55 -8.50
N LEU A 18 -0.99 18.59 -9.29
CA LEU A 18 -0.50 19.88 -8.84
C LEU A 18 -1.65 20.88 -8.71
N PHE A 19 -1.71 21.54 -7.56
CA PHE A 19 -2.67 22.60 -7.25
C PHE A 19 -1.96 23.92 -6.96
N ASN A 20 -2.60 25.04 -7.29
CA ASN A 20 -2.16 26.37 -6.86
C ASN A 20 -2.63 26.69 -5.42
N SER A 21 -2.31 27.88 -4.93
CA SER A 21 -2.71 28.37 -3.59
C SER A 21 -4.23 28.52 -3.39
N LYS A 22 -5.02 28.46 -4.46
CA LYS A 22 -6.50 28.48 -4.41
C LYS A 22 -7.08 27.06 -4.51
N LEU A 23 -6.25 26.01 -4.50
CA LEU A 23 -6.62 24.62 -4.72
C LEU A 23 -7.23 24.34 -6.10
N GLU A 24 -6.92 25.16 -7.08
CA GLU A 24 -7.27 24.90 -8.47
C GLU A 24 -6.21 23.98 -9.08
N LYS A 25 -6.66 22.96 -9.80
CA LYS A 25 -5.76 22.01 -10.48
C LYS A 25 -4.99 22.73 -11.60
N ILE A 26 -3.66 22.71 -11.52
CA ILE A 26 -2.77 23.28 -12.54
C ILE A 26 -2.39 22.21 -13.57
N HIS A 27 -2.02 21.03 -13.09
CA HIS A 27 -1.52 19.94 -13.91
C HIS A 27 -1.74 18.61 -13.23
N ASP A 28 -1.84 17.53 -14.00
CA ASP A 28 -1.83 16.16 -13.48
C ASP A 28 -1.14 15.20 -14.45
N SER A 29 -0.64 14.10 -13.90
CA SER A 29 -0.09 12.97 -14.63
C SER A 29 -0.59 11.68 -13.99
N GLN A 30 -1.00 10.72 -14.83
CA GLN A 30 -1.47 9.41 -14.40
C GLN A 30 -0.76 8.32 -15.17
N LYS A 31 -0.45 7.22 -14.49
CA LYS A 31 0.16 6.03 -15.07
C LYS A 31 -0.52 4.78 -14.54
N GLU A 32 -0.96 3.91 -15.43
CA GLU A 32 -1.54 2.61 -15.10
C GLU A 32 -0.45 1.58 -14.82
N TYR A 33 -0.81 0.53 -14.08
CA TYR A 33 -0.04 -0.68 -13.85
C TYR A 33 -0.97 -1.89 -13.80
N ASP A 34 -0.42 -3.07 -14.05
CA ASP A 34 -1.18 -4.30 -14.14
C ASP A 34 -1.37 -4.98 -12.77
N LEU A 35 -2.52 -5.60 -12.59
CA LEU A 35 -2.79 -6.54 -11.51
C LEU A 35 -2.52 -7.97 -11.98
N SER A 36 -2.07 -8.81 -11.05
CA SER A 36 -1.87 -10.25 -11.27
C SER A 36 -2.99 -11.04 -10.59
N TYR A 37 -3.43 -12.11 -11.24
CA TYR A 37 -4.48 -13.02 -10.77
C TYR A 37 -3.94 -14.46 -10.77
N PRO A 38 -3.05 -14.81 -9.81
CA PRO A 38 -2.31 -16.09 -9.85
C PRO A 38 -3.19 -17.31 -9.54
N ASP A 39 -4.33 -17.13 -8.88
CA ASP A 39 -5.28 -18.20 -8.56
C ASP A 39 -6.70 -17.62 -8.42
N ASP A 40 -7.71 -18.49 -8.29
CA ASP A 40 -9.10 -18.05 -8.12
C ASP A 40 -9.28 -17.21 -6.86
N GLY A 41 -9.83 -15.99 -7.07
CA GLY A 41 -10.01 -15.01 -6.01
C GLY A 41 -8.73 -14.37 -5.48
N TRP A 42 -7.55 -14.67 -6.02
CA TRP A 42 -6.30 -14.01 -5.68
C TRP A 42 -6.08 -12.78 -6.54
N VAL A 43 -5.70 -11.70 -5.92
CA VAL A 43 -5.39 -10.46 -6.65
C VAL A 43 -4.14 -9.81 -6.02
N GLU A 44 -3.11 -9.71 -6.84
CA GLU A 44 -1.80 -9.23 -6.44
C GLU A 44 -1.34 -8.04 -7.27
N LEU A 45 -0.42 -7.31 -6.72
CA LEU A 45 0.19 -6.13 -7.32
C LEU A 45 1.70 -6.16 -7.03
N ASN A 46 2.53 -5.87 -8.03
CA ASN A 46 3.96 -5.68 -7.82
C ASN A 46 4.24 -4.30 -7.20
N PRO A 47 4.75 -4.21 -5.95
CA PRO A 47 5.02 -2.91 -5.32
C PRO A 47 6.05 -2.06 -6.06
N ASP A 48 6.99 -2.67 -6.78
CA ASP A 48 8.00 -1.94 -7.57
C ASP A 48 7.35 -1.18 -8.74
N ASP A 49 6.28 -1.73 -9.35
CA ASP A 49 5.54 -1.05 -10.42
C ASP A 49 4.80 0.18 -9.88
N VAL A 50 4.25 0.09 -8.66
CA VAL A 50 3.64 1.24 -7.98
C VAL A 50 4.67 2.34 -7.75
N LEU A 51 5.82 1.99 -7.17
CA LEU A 51 6.89 2.95 -6.89
C LEU A 51 7.39 3.62 -8.18
N MET A 52 7.57 2.83 -9.24
CA MET A 52 7.99 3.33 -10.55
C MET A 52 6.97 4.30 -11.14
N THR A 53 5.67 3.95 -11.13
CA THR A 53 4.61 4.81 -11.68
C THR A 53 4.40 6.08 -10.85
N VAL A 54 4.55 6.02 -9.53
CA VAL A 54 4.55 7.21 -8.67
C VAL A 54 5.71 8.12 -9.02
N LYS A 55 6.94 7.60 -9.14
CA LYS A 55 8.13 8.41 -9.53
C LYS A 55 7.94 9.05 -10.89
N GLU A 56 7.42 8.32 -11.89
CA GLU A 56 7.18 8.84 -13.23
C GLU A 56 6.14 9.97 -13.23
N THR A 57 5.00 9.76 -12.56
CA THR A 57 3.94 10.79 -12.48
C THR A 57 4.39 12.02 -11.72
N LEU A 58 5.15 11.85 -10.64
CA LEU A 58 5.78 12.94 -9.88
C LEU A 58 6.71 13.75 -10.77
N GLN A 59 7.64 13.10 -11.47
CA GLN A 59 8.59 13.78 -12.34
C GLN A 59 7.89 14.61 -13.41
N ASN A 60 6.82 14.07 -14.02
CA ASN A 60 6.04 14.78 -15.03
C ASN A 60 5.38 16.06 -14.47
N VAL A 61 4.89 16.00 -13.24
CA VAL A 61 4.24 17.15 -12.58
C VAL A 61 5.26 18.17 -12.09
N LEU A 62 6.36 17.71 -11.48
CA LEU A 62 7.42 18.58 -10.94
C LEU A 62 8.15 19.36 -12.04
N ASN A 63 8.25 18.81 -13.26
CA ASN A 63 8.79 19.53 -14.41
C ASN A 63 7.97 20.79 -14.80
N LYS A 64 6.76 20.95 -14.26
CA LYS A 64 5.87 22.10 -14.50
C LYS A 64 5.86 23.11 -13.35
N CYS A 65 6.56 22.84 -12.27
CA CYS A 65 6.53 23.67 -11.07
C CYS A 65 7.88 23.61 -10.35
N ALA A 66 8.38 24.78 -9.93
CA ALA A 66 9.67 24.90 -9.25
C ALA A 66 9.58 24.84 -7.72
N GLU A 67 8.38 24.97 -7.12
CA GLU A 67 8.23 25.12 -5.66
C GLU A 67 6.96 24.42 -5.17
N ILE A 68 7.13 23.46 -4.27
CA ILE A 68 6.05 22.73 -3.57
C ILE A 68 6.10 23.09 -2.09
N GLU A 69 5.01 23.60 -1.56
CA GLU A 69 4.87 23.95 -0.14
C GLU A 69 4.56 22.72 0.71
N ALA A 70 3.70 21.81 0.19
CA ALA A 70 3.34 20.59 0.88
C ALA A 70 2.90 19.50 -0.12
N CYS A 71 3.11 18.25 0.28
CA CYS A 71 2.65 17.06 -0.45
C CYS A 71 1.74 16.22 0.44
N GLY A 72 0.60 15.80 -0.12
CA GLY A 72 -0.31 14.82 0.50
C GLY A 72 -0.31 13.53 -0.29
N ILE A 73 -0.37 12.39 0.43
CA ILE A 73 -0.47 11.07 -0.18
C ILE A 73 -1.79 10.43 0.25
N THR A 74 -2.52 9.89 -0.72
CA THR A 74 -3.64 8.96 -0.50
C THR A 74 -3.37 7.67 -1.25
N ASN A 75 -3.90 6.54 -0.75
CA ASN A 75 -3.66 5.23 -1.37
C ASN A 75 -4.89 4.34 -1.36
N GLN A 76 -4.81 3.23 -2.09
CA GLN A 76 -5.72 2.10 -1.94
C GLN A 76 -5.55 1.48 -0.55
N ARG A 77 -6.56 1.64 0.30
CA ARG A 77 -6.56 1.13 1.68
C ARG A 77 -6.55 -0.39 1.72
N GLU A 78 -6.05 -0.97 2.82
CA GLU A 78 -6.03 -2.41 3.13
C GLU A 78 -5.17 -3.29 2.21
N THR A 79 -4.58 -2.72 1.16
CA THR A 79 -3.57 -3.42 0.38
C THR A 79 -2.32 -3.61 1.22
N THR A 80 -1.92 -4.87 1.40
CA THR A 80 -0.90 -5.25 2.39
C THR A 80 0.41 -5.56 1.69
N ILE A 81 1.47 -4.88 2.12
CA ILE A 81 2.85 -5.09 1.67
C ILE A 81 3.70 -5.48 2.87
N VAL A 82 4.60 -6.47 2.68
CA VAL A 82 5.64 -6.84 3.65
C VAL A 82 6.99 -6.72 2.96
N TRP A 83 7.93 -6.02 3.59
CA TRP A 83 9.24 -5.78 3.00
C TRP A 83 10.38 -5.97 4.00
N SER A 84 11.57 -6.21 3.49
CA SER A 84 12.79 -6.28 4.28
C SER A 84 13.16 -4.89 4.82
N LYS A 85 13.35 -4.79 6.12
CA LYS A 85 13.81 -3.56 6.78
C LYS A 85 15.21 -3.12 6.28
N GLU A 86 16.06 -4.08 5.96
CA GLU A 86 17.43 -3.83 5.53
C GLU A 86 17.51 -3.34 4.08
N THR A 87 16.72 -3.95 3.18
CA THR A 87 16.84 -3.71 1.73
C THR A 87 15.74 -2.83 1.15
N GLY A 88 14.66 -2.58 1.90
CA GLY A 88 13.44 -1.93 1.39
C GLY A 88 12.64 -2.78 0.39
N LYS A 89 13.13 -3.98 0.03
CA LYS A 89 12.50 -4.80 -1.01
C LYS A 89 11.33 -5.62 -0.47
N PRO A 90 10.19 -5.65 -1.18
CA PRO A 90 9.08 -6.54 -0.85
C PRO A 90 9.52 -8.01 -0.84
N ILE A 91 9.03 -8.79 0.12
CA ILE A 91 9.29 -10.24 0.20
C ILE A 91 8.26 -11.07 -0.55
N TYR A 92 7.15 -10.46 -0.93
CA TYR A 92 6.04 -11.03 -1.65
C TYR A 92 5.27 -9.90 -2.40
N PRO A 93 4.57 -10.18 -3.52
CA PRO A 93 3.66 -9.22 -4.12
C PRO A 93 2.65 -8.65 -3.11
N ALA A 94 2.23 -7.41 -3.28
CA ALA A 94 1.20 -6.81 -2.43
C ALA A 94 -0.12 -7.56 -2.63
N ILE A 95 -0.75 -7.98 -1.52
CA ILE A 95 -2.08 -8.58 -1.55
C ILE A 95 -3.10 -7.45 -1.46
N ILE A 96 -3.87 -7.23 -2.52
CA ILE A 96 -4.76 -6.07 -2.59
C ILE A 96 -6.08 -6.29 -1.83
N TRP A 97 -6.82 -5.21 -1.62
CA TRP A 97 -8.08 -5.23 -0.87
C TRP A 97 -9.18 -6.12 -1.47
N GLN A 98 -9.13 -6.40 -2.79
CA GLN A 98 -10.08 -7.26 -3.49
C GLN A 98 -9.80 -8.76 -3.32
N ASP A 99 -8.61 -9.12 -2.83
CA ASP A 99 -8.15 -10.50 -2.69
C ASP A 99 -9.02 -11.30 -1.70
N ARG A 100 -9.31 -12.54 -2.03
CA ARG A 100 -10.18 -13.45 -1.26
C ARG A 100 -9.47 -14.67 -0.68
N ARG A 101 -8.15 -14.81 -0.85
CA ARG A 101 -7.40 -15.99 -0.39
C ARG A 101 -7.51 -16.27 1.11
N THR A 102 -7.82 -15.27 1.92
CA THR A 102 -7.97 -15.43 3.38
C THR A 102 -9.42 -15.62 3.84
N SER A 103 -10.37 -15.81 2.92
CA SER A 103 -11.79 -15.95 3.27
C SER A 103 -12.06 -17.13 4.18
N ASP A 104 -11.39 -18.27 3.98
CA ASP A 104 -11.54 -19.45 4.83
C ASP A 104 -11.00 -19.22 6.25
N LEU A 105 -9.89 -18.51 6.38
CA LEU A 105 -9.36 -18.07 7.67
C LEU A 105 -10.35 -17.14 8.37
N CYS A 106 -10.92 -16.17 7.67
CA CYS A 106 -11.94 -15.29 8.21
C CYS A 106 -13.17 -16.06 8.71
N ASN A 107 -13.65 -17.03 7.92
CA ASN A 107 -14.76 -17.89 8.30
C ASN A 107 -14.43 -18.76 9.54
N ALA A 108 -13.19 -19.26 9.63
CA ALA A 108 -12.74 -20.00 10.80
C ALA A 108 -12.73 -19.13 12.07
N LEU A 109 -12.23 -17.90 11.98
CA LEU A 109 -12.23 -16.94 13.08
C LEU A 109 -13.66 -16.58 13.55
N LYS A 110 -14.60 -16.39 12.60
CA LYS A 110 -16.02 -16.17 12.91
C LYS A 110 -16.62 -17.36 13.66
N ARG A 111 -16.42 -18.58 13.15
CA ARG A 111 -16.90 -19.82 13.82
C ARG A 111 -16.29 -20.01 15.22
N ALA A 112 -15.08 -19.52 15.46
CA ALA A 112 -14.43 -19.52 16.76
C ALA A 112 -14.94 -18.43 17.71
N GLY A 113 -15.88 -17.58 17.28
CA GLY A 113 -16.55 -16.57 18.12
C GLY A 113 -15.75 -15.28 18.32
N HIS A 114 -14.78 -14.98 17.46
CA HIS A 114 -13.93 -13.80 17.61
C HIS A 114 -14.56 -12.49 17.12
N GLU A 115 -15.74 -12.51 16.50
CA GLU A 115 -16.34 -11.30 15.87
C GLU A 115 -16.57 -10.17 16.86
N ALA A 116 -17.19 -10.47 18.03
CA ALA A 116 -17.50 -9.45 19.02
C ALA A 116 -16.20 -8.77 19.56
N MET A 117 -15.17 -9.55 19.83
CA MET A 117 -13.89 -9.06 20.31
C MET A 117 -13.19 -8.17 19.25
N VAL A 118 -13.20 -8.59 17.99
CA VAL A 118 -12.60 -7.81 16.90
C VAL A 118 -13.36 -6.52 16.71
N GLN A 119 -14.69 -6.55 16.68
CA GLN A 119 -15.51 -5.35 16.54
C GLN A 119 -15.34 -4.38 17.70
N GLU A 120 -15.28 -4.88 18.94
CA GLU A 120 -15.06 -4.04 20.12
C GLU A 120 -13.71 -3.32 20.08
N LYS A 121 -12.64 -4.02 19.67
CA LYS A 121 -11.28 -3.48 19.67
C LYS A 121 -10.95 -2.60 18.46
N THR A 122 -11.57 -2.84 17.31
CA THR A 122 -11.18 -2.21 16.04
C THR A 122 -12.29 -1.43 15.36
N GLY A 123 -13.55 -1.65 15.74
CA GLY A 123 -14.73 -1.16 15.03
C GLY A 123 -15.00 -1.88 13.69
N LEU A 124 -14.20 -2.91 13.35
CA LEU A 124 -14.24 -3.59 12.05
C LEU A 124 -14.86 -4.98 12.17
N VAL A 125 -15.32 -5.51 11.05
CA VAL A 125 -15.75 -6.91 10.93
C VAL A 125 -14.56 -7.82 10.56
N ILE A 126 -14.70 -9.12 10.74
CA ILE A 126 -13.72 -10.10 10.24
C ILE A 126 -13.99 -10.33 8.75
N ASP A 127 -13.12 -9.83 7.88
CA ASP A 127 -13.24 -10.00 6.43
C ASP A 127 -11.86 -10.07 5.78
N SER A 128 -11.76 -10.76 4.64
CA SER A 128 -10.54 -10.83 3.81
C SER A 128 -10.14 -9.46 3.20
N TYR A 129 -11.05 -8.50 3.21
CA TYR A 129 -10.78 -7.12 2.84
C TYR A 129 -9.64 -6.51 3.68
N PHE A 130 -9.63 -6.77 5.00
CA PHE A 130 -8.70 -6.14 5.94
C PHE A 130 -7.31 -6.77 5.96
N SER A 131 -6.31 -5.99 6.35
CA SER A 131 -4.88 -6.34 6.22
C SER A 131 -4.40 -7.47 7.12
N ALA A 132 -5.00 -7.68 8.30
CA ALA A 132 -4.48 -8.60 9.31
C ALA A 132 -4.37 -10.06 8.84
N THR A 133 -5.41 -10.56 8.15
CA THR A 133 -5.41 -11.93 7.64
C THR A 133 -4.47 -12.12 6.44
N LYS A 134 -4.29 -11.08 5.62
CA LYS A 134 -3.31 -11.06 4.52
C LYS A 134 -1.87 -11.11 5.05
N LEU A 135 -1.57 -10.29 6.08
CA LEU A 135 -0.27 -10.34 6.75
C LEU A 135 0.00 -11.73 7.34
N LYS A 136 -0.99 -12.31 8.04
CA LYS A 136 -0.86 -13.68 8.56
C LYS A 136 -0.56 -14.66 7.43
N TRP A 137 -1.27 -14.56 6.31
CA TRP A 137 -1.07 -15.43 5.16
C TRP A 137 0.36 -15.33 4.61
N ILE A 138 0.88 -14.11 4.41
CA ILE A 138 2.27 -13.89 3.95
C ILE A 138 3.27 -14.53 4.91
N LEU A 139 3.12 -14.32 6.22
CA LEU A 139 4.01 -14.86 7.23
C LEU A 139 3.98 -16.40 7.31
N ASP A 140 2.88 -17.02 6.94
CA ASP A 140 2.71 -18.49 6.99
C ASP A 140 3.12 -19.17 5.69
N ASN A 141 3.06 -18.49 4.54
CA ASN A 141 3.26 -19.11 3.22
C ASN A 141 4.58 -18.68 2.53
N VAL A 142 5.17 -17.56 2.92
CA VAL A 142 6.47 -17.14 2.37
C VAL A 142 7.60 -17.78 3.20
N PRO A 143 8.55 -18.48 2.57
CA PRO A 143 9.64 -19.14 3.28
C PRO A 143 10.41 -18.20 4.21
N ASN A 144 10.62 -18.62 5.46
CA ASN A 144 11.33 -17.89 6.52
C ASN A 144 10.72 -16.54 6.92
N ALA A 145 9.56 -16.13 6.38
CA ALA A 145 8.97 -14.83 6.67
C ALA A 145 8.64 -14.67 8.15
N ARG A 146 8.07 -15.68 8.80
CA ARG A 146 7.74 -15.62 10.22
C ARG A 146 8.98 -15.49 11.11
N GLU A 147 10.06 -16.21 10.82
CA GLU A 147 11.33 -16.12 11.56
C GLU A 147 11.97 -14.74 11.38
N GLN A 148 11.95 -14.20 10.17
CA GLN A 148 12.45 -12.86 9.87
C GLN A 148 11.60 -11.79 10.58
N ALA A 149 10.28 -11.95 10.65
CA ALA A 149 9.41 -11.03 11.38
C ALA A 149 9.70 -11.04 12.89
N VAL A 150 9.81 -12.24 13.50
CA VAL A 150 10.16 -12.39 14.93
C VAL A 150 11.53 -11.77 15.24
N SER A 151 12.50 -11.87 14.33
CA SER A 151 13.82 -11.25 14.48
C SER A 151 13.86 -9.75 14.14
N GLY A 152 12.71 -9.13 13.85
CA GLY A 152 12.61 -7.69 13.57
C GLY A 152 13.20 -7.26 12.23
N LYS A 153 13.36 -8.18 11.27
CA LYS A 153 13.93 -7.93 9.95
C LYS A 153 12.90 -7.51 8.89
N LEU A 154 11.61 -7.66 9.21
CA LEU A 154 10.52 -7.30 8.30
C LEU A 154 9.72 -6.12 8.84
N LEU A 155 9.21 -5.33 7.92
CA LEU A 155 8.22 -4.30 8.13
C LEU A 155 6.97 -4.64 7.31
N PHE A 156 5.81 -4.14 7.72
CA PHE A 156 4.59 -4.24 6.94
C PHE A 156 3.81 -2.93 6.99
N GLY A 157 2.98 -2.70 6.00
CA GLY A 157 2.09 -1.56 5.95
C GLY A 157 1.23 -1.56 4.70
N THR A 158 0.52 -0.48 4.52
CA THR A 158 -0.19 -0.12 3.30
C THR A 158 0.75 0.54 2.30
N VAL A 159 0.26 0.86 1.12
CA VAL A 159 1.10 1.36 0.02
C VAL A 159 1.81 2.67 0.38
N ASP A 160 1.13 3.59 1.07
CA ASP A 160 1.71 4.86 1.56
C ASP A 160 2.92 4.64 2.47
N SER A 161 2.80 3.72 3.43
CA SER A 161 3.91 3.38 4.35
C SER A 161 5.11 2.81 3.60
N CYS A 162 4.87 1.93 2.63
CA CYS A 162 5.92 1.37 1.79
C CYS A 162 6.59 2.45 0.93
N LEU A 163 5.81 3.34 0.30
CA LEU A 163 6.32 4.44 -0.51
C LEU A 163 7.19 5.40 0.30
N LEU A 164 6.75 5.77 1.51
CA LEU A 164 7.51 6.65 2.40
C LEU A 164 8.80 6.01 2.88
N TYR A 165 8.76 4.72 3.23
CA TYR A 165 9.93 4.00 3.73
C TYR A 165 10.99 3.73 2.66
N THR A 166 10.57 3.49 1.43
CA THR A 166 11.48 3.20 0.30
C THR A 166 11.94 4.45 -0.45
N SER A 167 11.34 5.61 -0.16
CA SER A 167 11.86 6.90 -0.62
C SER A 167 12.86 7.42 0.41
N ASP A 168 14.01 7.94 -0.02
CA ASP A 168 15.07 8.51 0.84
C ASP A 168 14.55 9.66 1.75
N ALA A 169 13.31 10.11 1.56
CA ALA A 169 12.64 11.10 2.40
C ALA A 169 12.36 10.62 3.85
N ALA A 170 12.49 9.33 4.15
CA ALA A 170 12.31 8.80 5.50
C ALA A 170 13.56 8.96 6.39
N ASP A 171 14.73 9.24 5.80
CA ASP A 171 16.00 9.33 6.52
C ASP A 171 16.37 10.77 6.94
N GLU A 172 15.58 11.78 6.55
CA GLU A 172 15.83 13.20 6.86
C GLU A 172 14.88 13.81 7.92
N GLY A 173 14.17 12.98 8.70
CA GLY A 173 13.22 13.39 9.73
C GLY A 173 13.76 13.29 11.17
#